data_40019a8320de88537db92d26c4fb9467
#
_entry.id   40019a8320de88537db92d26c4fb9467
#
_cell.length_a   1.000
_cell.length_b   1.000
_cell.length_c   1.000
_cell.angle_alpha   90.00
_cell.angle_beta   90.00
_cell.angle_gamma   90.00
#
_symmetry.space_group_name_H-M   'P 1'
#
loop_
_entity.id
_entity.type
_entity.pdbx_description
1 polymer ?
#
loop_
_entity_poly.entity_id
_entity_poly.type
_entity_poly.pdbx_seq_one_letter_code
_entity_poly.pdbx_strand_id
1 'polypeptide(L)'
;AVVENAIVPVIETGTGIVHVYVDKEADFQKALAIIENAKTSRPSVCNAMEVLLVDRAIASDFLPLVKERLVDDRERSVELRLDEQAQAIISGTAAQEQDFDTEFLDYILAVKVVDGVEEAVDHIEAHSTHHSDAIVTENPETATYFTKQVDSAAVDVNASTRFTDGGQFGLGCEMGISTQKLHARGPMGLREMTSYKYIVSGNGQVR
;
A
#
# COMPACT_ATOMS: atom_id res chain seq x y z
N ALA A 1 -14.09 -18.72 -6.74
CA ALA A 1 -14.75 -19.65 -7.70
C ALA A 1 -13.82 -20.00 -8.87
N VAL A 2 -13.21 -19.03 -9.61
CA VAL A 2 -12.33 -19.37 -10.76
C VAL A 2 -11.07 -20.08 -10.28
N VAL A 3 -10.36 -19.54 -9.30
CA VAL A 3 -9.13 -20.13 -8.73
C VAL A 3 -9.37 -21.55 -8.19
N GLU A 4 -10.51 -21.77 -7.53
CA GLU A 4 -10.86 -23.05 -6.91
C GLU A 4 -11.25 -24.13 -7.92
N ASN A 5 -11.74 -23.75 -9.10
CA ASN A 5 -12.33 -24.69 -10.07
C ASN A 5 -11.55 -24.77 -11.40
N ALA A 6 -10.57 -23.90 -11.61
CA ALA A 6 -9.76 -23.95 -12.82
C ALA A 6 -8.83 -25.16 -12.82
N ILE A 7 -8.70 -25.80 -13.97
CA ILE A 7 -7.74 -26.89 -14.21
C ILE A 7 -6.43 -26.40 -14.83
N VAL A 8 -6.31 -25.11 -15.06
CA VAL A 8 -5.11 -24.42 -15.54
C VAL A 8 -4.65 -23.40 -14.47
N PRO A 9 -3.37 -23.05 -14.41
CA PRO A 9 -2.89 -22.01 -13.52
C PRO A 9 -3.65 -20.70 -13.76
N VAL A 10 -4.11 -20.08 -12.68
CA VAL A 10 -4.82 -18.80 -12.70
C VAL A 10 -3.99 -17.75 -12.00
N ILE A 11 -3.78 -16.62 -12.64
CA ILE A 11 -3.24 -15.44 -12.04
C ILE A 11 -4.43 -14.52 -11.73
N GLU A 12 -4.60 -14.17 -10.46
CA GLU A 12 -5.67 -13.29 -10.03
C GLU A 12 -5.15 -11.93 -9.60
N THR A 13 -5.99 -10.92 -9.77
CA THR A 13 -5.83 -9.61 -9.14
C THR A 13 -6.67 -9.58 -7.88
N GLY A 14 -6.08 -9.16 -6.77
CA GLY A 14 -6.74 -9.12 -5.46
C GLY A 14 -7.31 -7.74 -5.11
N THR A 15 -8.03 -7.68 -4.00
CA THR A 15 -8.39 -6.44 -3.31
C THR A 15 -7.15 -5.78 -2.74
N GLY A 16 -7.17 -4.46 -2.57
CA GLY A 16 -6.05 -3.67 -2.03
C GLY A 16 -6.41 -2.99 -0.71
N ILE A 17 -6.18 -3.66 0.43
CA ILE A 17 -6.19 -2.99 1.74
C ILE A 17 -4.79 -2.47 2.01
N VAL A 18 -4.52 -1.31 1.41
CA VAL A 18 -3.19 -0.71 1.33
C VAL A 18 -2.91 0.14 2.55
N HIS A 19 -1.75 -0.08 3.18
CA HIS A 19 -1.30 0.67 4.35
C HIS A 19 -0.18 1.65 4.01
N VAL A 20 -0.20 2.80 4.68
CA VAL A 20 0.94 3.72 4.72
C VAL A 20 1.30 3.95 6.19
N TYR A 21 2.51 3.61 6.57
CA TYR A 21 3.06 3.89 7.89
C TYR A 21 3.92 5.13 7.86
N VAL A 22 3.66 6.07 8.78
CA VAL A 22 4.47 7.28 8.98
C VAL A 22 5.27 7.12 10.26
N ASP A 23 6.57 6.93 10.09
CA ASP A 23 7.55 6.74 11.16
C ASP A 23 7.84 8.04 11.91
N LYS A 24 8.31 7.92 13.16
CA LYS A 24 8.72 9.06 14.00
C LYS A 24 9.80 9.96 13.36
N GLU A 25 10.60 9.42 12.46
CA GLU A 25 11.65 10.14 11.74
C GLU A 25 11.20 10.52 10.31
N ALA A 26 9.89 10.62 10.06
CA ALA A 26 9.36 11.05 8.77
C ALA A 26 9.47 12.57 8.57
N ASP A 27 9.77 12.97 7.33
CA ASP A 27 9.52 14.34 6.88
C ASP A 27 8.01 14.55 6.70
N PHE A 28 7.41 15.44 7.49
CA PHE A 28 5.96 15.66 7.49
C PHE A 28 5.42 16.17 6.15
N GLN A 29 6.18 16.99 5.42
CA GLN A 29 5.74 17.51 4.13
C GLN A 29 5.71 16.42 3.08
N LYS A 30 6.72 15.53 3.07
CA LYS A 30 6.71 14.33 2.21
C LYS A 30 5.56 13.41 2.59
N ALA A 31 5.39 13.14 3.89
CA ALA A 31 4.33 12.26 4.38
C ALA A 31 2.93 12.77 3.98
N LEU A 32 2.64 14.05 4.18
CA LEU A 32 1.36 14.64 3.80
C LEU A 32 1.12 14.58 2.29
N ALA A 33 2.12 14.84 1.46
CA ALA A 33 2.01 14.76 0.01
C ALA A 33 1.74 13.31 -0.46
N ILE A 34 2.43 12.33 0.14
CA ILE A 34 2.24 10.90 -0.14
C ILE A 34 0.84 10.45 0.26
N ILE A 35 0.39 10.76 1.48
CA ILE A 35 -0.91 10.41 2.03
C ILE A 35 -2.04 11.01 1.18
N GLU A 36 -1.95 12.30 0.86
CA GLU A 36 -2.93 12.97 0.01
C GLU A 36 -3.03 12.30 -1.35
N ASN A 37 -1.90 12.08 -2.02
CA ASN A 37 -1.87 11.41 -3.32
C ASN A 37 -2.39 9.97 -3.23
N ALA A 38 -1.94 9.19 -2.25
CA ALA A 38 -2.30 7.79 -2.08
C ALA A 38 -3.81 7.60 -1.84
N LYS A 39 -4.46 8.52 -1.09
CA LYS A 39 -5.90 8.40 -0.81
C LYS A 39 -6.79 9.10 -1.81
N THR A 40 -6.39 10.25 -2.35
CA THR A 40 -7.35 11.14 -3.00
C THR A 40 -7.19 11.27 -4.51
N SER A 41 -6.08 10.84 -5.09
CA SER A 41 -5.87 10.92 -6.54
C SER A 41 -6.86 10.04 -7.33
N ARG A 42 -7.15 8.85 -6.81
CA ARG A 42 -8.18 7.94 -7.33
C ARG A 42 -8.51 6.88 -6.27
N PRO A 43 -9.48 7.14 -5.38
CA PRO A 43 -9.73 6.25 -4.23
C PRO A 43 -10.31 4.88 -4.62
N SER A 44 -10.90 4.74 -5.81
CA SER A 44 -11.57 3.53 -6.28
C SER A 44 -10.64 2.52 -6.98
N VAL A 45 -9.34 2.54 -6.69
CA VAL A 45 -8.38 1.59 -7.26
C VAL A 45 -7.63 0.85 -6.17
N CYS A 46 -7.19 -0.37 -6.49
CA CYS A 46 -6.62 -1.33 -5.54
C CYS A 46 -5.31 -0.90 -4.86
N ASN A 47 -4.58 0.09 -5.41
CA ASN A 47 -3.37 0.65 -4.79
C ASN A 47 -3.61 1.98 -4.07
N ALA A 48 -4.88 2.41 -3.92
CA ALA A 48 -5.22 3.55 -3.08
C ALA A 48 -5.06 3.17 -1.60
N MET A 49 -4.59 4.12 -0.79
CA MET A 49 -4.44 3.90 0.65
C MET A 49 -5.80 3.74 1.33
N GLU A 50 -5.95 2.70 2.15
CA GLU A 50 -7.14 2.44 2.96
C GLU A 50 -6.87 2.57 4.46
N VAL A 51 -5.61 2.36 4.88
CA VAL A 51 -5.20 2.46 6.28
C VAL A 51 -3.96 3.35 6.41
N LEU A 52 -4.03 4.30 7.33
CA LEU A 52 -2.91 5.14 7.76
C LEU A 52 -2.48 4.73 9.17
N LEU A 53 -1.22 4.30 9.29
CA LEU A 53 -0.58 4.03 10.57
C LEU A 53 0.35 5.20 10.91
N VAL A 54 0.27 5.73 12.13
CA VAL A 54 1.09 6.86 12.57
C VAL A 54 1.84 6.49 13.84
N ASP A 55 3.16 6.70 13.84
CA ASP A 55 3.97 6.50 15.04
C ASP A 55 3.47 7.40 16.19
N ARG A 56 3.30 6.80 17.37
CA ARG A 56 2.83 7.49 18.58
C ARG A 56 3.65 8.72 18.93
N ALA A 57 4.96 8.68 18.69
CA ALA A 57 5.86 9.78 19.05
C ALA A 57 5.54 11.07 18.28
N ILE A 58 4.93 10.98 17.10
CA ILE A 58 4.59 12.13 16.26
C ILE A 58 3.08 12.37 16.12
N ALA A 59 2.26 11.47 16.64
CA ALA A 59 0.81 11.48 16.38
C ALA A 59 0.14 12.81 16.78
N SER A 60 0.52 13.39 17.92
CA SER A 60 -0.03 14.66 18.41
C SER A 60 0.26 15.86 17.48
N ASP A 61 1.39 15.85 16.80
CA ASP A 61 1.80 16.93 15.91
C ASP A 61 1.37 16.67 14.46
N PHE A 62 1.35 15.41 14.06
CA PHE A 62 1.11 15.03 12.67
C PHE A 62 -0.38 14.86 12.32
N LEU A 63 -1.18 14.22 13.19
CA LEU A 63 -2.61 13.99 12.90
C LEU A 63 -3.42 15.27 12.66
N PRO A 64 -3.20 16.39 13.37
CA PRO A 64 -3.87 17.65 13.04
C PRO A 64 -3.58 18.12 11.60
N LEU A 65 -2.37 17.94 11.10
CA LEU A 65 -1.99 18.29 9.73
C LEU A 65 -2.63 17.36 8.71
N VAL A 66 -2.77 16.07 9.04
CA VAL A 66 -3.51 15.10 8.21
C VAL A 66 -4.97 15.52 8.08
N LYS A 67 -5.61 15.88 9.22
CA LYS A 67 -7.00 16.36 9.22
C LYS A 67 -7.16 17.63 8.39
N GLU A 68 -6.31 18.63 8.60
CA GLU A 68 -6.30 19.85 7.79
C GLU A 68 -6.22 19.52 6.29
N ARG A 69 -5.23 18.70 5.90
CA ARG A 69 -4.94 18.34 4.49
C ARG A 69 -6.05 17.50 3.84
N LEU A 70 -6.63 16.53 4.55
CA LEU A 70 -7.58 15.58 3.97
C LEU A 70 -9.04 15.93 4.20
N VAL A 71 -9.35 16.78 5.19
CA VAL A 71 -10.72 17.10 5.57
C VAL A 71 -11.02 18.59 5.39
N ASP A 72 -10.25 19.46 6.08
CA ASP A 72 -10.62 20.86 6.24
C ASP A 72 -10.31 21.69 4.97
N ASP A 73 -9.21 21.43 4.28
CA ASP A 73 -8.75 22.17 3.11
C ASP A 73 -9.25 21.60 1.77
N ARG A 74 -10.27 20.71 1.80
CA ARG A 74 -10.73 20.04 0.58
C ARG A 74 -12.21 20.28 0.29
N GLU A 75 -12.52 20.49 -0.99
CA GLU A 75 -13.89 20.53 -1.48
C GLU A 75 -14.62 19.19 -1.25
N ARG A 76 -13.92 18.06 -1.48
CA ARG A 76 -14.37 16.72 -1.13
C ARG A 76 -13.51 16.17 0.00
N SER A 77 -14.02 16.26 1.22
CA SER A 77 -13.33 15.77 2.41
C SER A 77 -13.26 14.24 2.46
N VAL A 78 -12.22 13.73 3.13
CA VAL A 78 -12.08 12.31 3.47
C VAL A 78 -12.71 12.06 4.84
N GLU A 79 -13.58 11.06 4.96
CA GLU A 79 -14.06 10.55 6.24
C GLU A 79 -12.90 9.82 6.94
N LEU A 80 -12.47 10.33 8.09
CA LEU A 80 -11.45 9.68 8.91
C LEU A 80 -12.12 8.78 9.93
N ARG A 81 -11.80 7.49 9.92
CA ARG A 81 -12.19 6.48 10.91
C ARG A 81 -11.02 6.24 11.83
N LEU A 82 -11.14 6.72 13.05
CA LEU A 82 -10.02 6.88 13.98
C LEU A 82 -10.07 5.81 15.08
N ASP A 83 -8.94 5.20 15.39
CA ASP A 83 -8.80 4.42 16.60
C ASP A 83 -8.93 5.31 17.86
N GLU A 84 -8.98 4.72 19.04
CA GLU A 84 -9.17 5.45 20.31
C GLU A 84 -8.07 6.49 20.55
N GLN A 85 -6.85 6.20 20.15
CA GLN A 85 -5.71 7.10 20.36
C GLN A 85 -5.74 8.29 19.40
N ALA A 86 -6.06 8.06 18.13
CA ALA A 86 -6.24 9.13 17.16
C ALA A 86 -7.44 10.01 17.49
N GLN A 87 -8.54 9.44 18.01
CA GLN A 87 -9.71 10.21 18.50
C GLN A 87 -9.39 11.14 19.68
N ALA A 88 -8.42 10.79 20.50
CA ALA A 88 -7.97 11.67 21.58
C ALA A 88 -7.22 12.91 21.06
N ILE A 89 -6.79 12.90 19.80
CA ILE A 89 -5.99 13.99 19.19
C ILE A 89 -6.82 14.81 18.20
N ILE A 90 -7.58 14.15 17.32
CA ILE A 90 -8.38 14.80 16.29
C ILE A 90 -9.84 14.28 16.31
N SER A 91 -10.77 15.08 15.77
CA SER A 91 -12.15 14.65 15.60
C SER A 91 -12.34 13.85 14.30
N GLY A 92 -13.14 12.79 14.38
CA GLY A 92 -13.52 11.93 13.26
C GLY A 92 -14.52 10.86 13.70
N THR A 93 -14.87 9.94 12.83
CA THR A 93 -15.71 8.78 13.14
C THR A 93 -14.90 7.75 13.93
N ALA A 94 -15.49 7.10 14.93
CA ALA A 94 -14.82 6.01 15.64
C ALA A 94 -14.63 4.82 14.69
N ALA A 95 -13.38 4.33 14.57
CA ALA A 95 -13.09 3.14 13.82
C ALA A 95 -13.66 1.89 14.51
N GLN A 96 -14.13 0.96 13.68
CA GLN A 96 -14.45 -0.40 14.11
C GLN A 96 -13.31 -1.33 13.66
N GLU A 97 -13.14 -2.48 14.29
CA GLU A 97 -12.11 -3.47 13.90
C GLU A 97 -12.21 -3.82 12.40
N GLN A 98 -13.42 -3.98 11.90
CA GLN A 98 -13.72 -4.25 10.50
C GLN A 98 -13.21 -3.17 9.52
N ASP A 99 -12.98 -1.94 9.98
CA ASP A 99 -12.52 -0.86 9.11
C ASP A 99 -11.06 -1.09 8.65
N PHE A 100 -10.27 -1.80 9.43
CA PHE A 100 -8.91 -2.16 9.08
C PHE A 100 -8.82 -3.34 8.10
N ASP A 101 -9.94 -4.06 7.91
CA ASP A 101 -10.10 -5.17 6.96
C ASP A 101 -10.97 -4.79 5.75
N THR A 102 -11.16 -3.49 5.51
CA THR A 102 -12.09 -3.00 4.48
C THR A 102 -11.38 -2.21 3.39
N GLU A 103 -11.56 -2.65 2.14
CA GLU A 103 -11.26 -1.85 0.95
C GLU A 103 -12.44 -0.93 0.70
N PHE A 104 -12.34 0.35 1.12
CA PHE A 104 -13.46 1.32 1.05
C PHE A 104 -13.77 1.75 -0.38
N LEU A 105 -12.76 1.86 -1.23
CA LEU A 105 -12.87 2.33 -2.62
C LEU A 105 -13.50 3.75 -2.73
N ASP A 106 -13.48 4.51 -1.66
CA ASP A 106 -14.06 5.86 -1.56
C ASP A 106 -13.17 6.77 -0.68
N TYR A 107 -13.59 7.99 -0.47
CA TYR A 107 -12.96 8.99 0.40
C TYR A 107 -13.20 8.65 1.88
N ILE A 108 -12.81 7.46 2.28
CA ILE A 108 -12.84 6.95 3.65
C ILE A 108 -11.44 6.40 3.97
N LEU A 109 -10.91 6.69 5.14
CA LEU A 109 -9.57 6.30 5.57
C LEU A 109 -9.60 5.86 7.03
N ALA A 110 -9.19 4.62 7.31
CA ALA A 110 -8.93 4.16 8.66
C ALA A 110 -7.58 4.70 9.15
N VAL A 111 -7.53 5.17 10.39
CA VAL A 111 -6.32 5.76 10.99
C VAL A 111 -6.07 5.11 12.34
N LYS A 112 -4.86 4.64 12.56
CA LYS A 112 -4.42 4.02 13.81
C LYS A 112 -3.09 4.57 14.27
N VAL A 113 -2.95 4.80 15.56
CA VAL A 113 -1.67 5.13 16.21
C VAL A 113 -0.99 3.85 16.68
N VAL A 114 0.29 3.70 16.35
CA VAL A 114 1.09 2.49 16.66
C VAL A 114 2.37 2.83 17.42
N ASP A 115 2.88 1.88 18.21
CA ASP A 115 4.11 1.99 19.00
C ASP A 115 5.36 1.63 18.19
N GLY A 116 5.56 2.31 17.06
CA GLY A 116 6.76 2.13 16.24
C GLY A 116 6.57 1.16 15.07
N VAL A 117 7.68 0.91 14.37
CA VAL A 117 7.71 0.13 13.13
C VAL A 117 7.32 -1.34 13.34
N GLU A 118 7.63 -1.92 14.49
CA GLU A 118 7.31 -3.31 14.80
C GLU A 118 5.79 -3.52 14.86
N GLU A 119 5.06 -2.68 15.60
CA GLU A 119 3.59 -2.77 15.66
C GLU A 119 2.96 -2.43 14.31
N ALA A 120 3.54 -1.51 13.54
CA ALA A 120 3.08 -1.22 12.18
C ALA A 120 3.18 -2.45 11.28
N VAL A 121 4.31 -3.18 11.34
CA VAL A 121 4.52 -4.42 10.58
C VAL A 121 3.52 -5.49 11.02
N ASP A 122 3.33 -5.70 12.33
CA ASP A 122 2.38 -6.68 12.86
C ASP A 122 0.94 -6.36 12.41
N HIS A 123 0.57 -5.08 12.40
CA HIS A 123 -0.74 -4.65 11.91
C HIS A 123 -0.90 -4.90 10.42
N ILE A 124 0.11 -4.57 9.61
CA ILE A 124 0.11 -4.82 8.16
C ILE A 124 0.00 -6.33 7.88
N GLU A 125 0.73 -7.18 8.60
CA GLU A 125 0.66 -8.63 8.42
C GLU A 125 -0.73 -9.18 8.74
N ALA A 126 -1.42 -8.60 9.73
CA ALA A 126 -2.76 -9.03 10.15
C ALA A 126 -3.88 -8.56 9.22
N HIS A 127 -3.77 -7.37 8.61
CA HIS A 127 -4.88 -6.68 7.95
C HIS A 127 -4.65 -6.38 6.46
N SER A 128 -3.39 -6.34 5.99
CA SER A 128 -3.10 -6.07 4.58
C SER A 128 -3.46 -7.27 3.70
N THR A 129 -3.88 -6.98 2.49
CA THR A 129 -4.03 -7.98 1.43
C THR A 129 -2.71 -8.30 0.73
N HIS A 130 -1.59 -7.78 1.23
CA HIS A 130 -0.26 -7.91 0.65
C HIS A 130 -0.16 -7.40 -0.79
N HIS A 131 -0.92 -6.35 -1.08
CA HIS A 131 -0.93 -5.72 -2.40
C HIS A 131 0.19 -4.68 -2.53
N SER A 132 0.09 -3.60 -1.81
CA SER A 132 1.06 -2.49 -1.81
C SER A 132 1.04 -1.83 -0.44
N ASP A 133 2.18 -1.77 0.22
CA ASP A 133 2.28 -1.11 1.52
C ASP A 133 3.50 -0.18 1.54
N ALA A 134 3.41 0.92 2.26
CA ALA A 134 4.45 1.94 2.24
C ALA A 134 4.89 2.37 3.64
N ILE A 135 6.13 2.83 3.73
CA ILE A 135 6.67 3.55 4.87
C ILE A 135 7.17 4.93 4.45
N VAL A 136 6.93 5.92 5.29
CA VAL A 136 7.57 7.25 5.17
C VAL A 136 8.51 7.43 6.34
N THR A 137 9.81 7.51 6.07
CA THR A 137 10.88 7.68 7.07
C THR A 137 12.14 8.23 6.45
N GLU A 138 12.88 9.03 7.19
CA GLU A 138 14.26 9.45 6.83
C GLU A 138 15.32 8.52 7.45
N ASN A 139 14.90 7.54 8.26
CA ASN A 139 15.83 6.58 8.86
C ASN A 139 16.02 5.34 7.94
N PRO A 140 17.23 5.14 7.39
CA PRO A 140 17.50 4.03 6.48
C PRO A 140 17.46 2.64 7.15
N GLU A 141 17.70 2.57 8.46
CA GLU A 141 17.63 1.31 9.21
C GLU A 141 16.18 0.88 9.39
N THR A 142 15.29 1.82 9.77
CA THR A 142 13.84 1.60 9.86
C THR A 142 13.26 1.22 8.51
N ALA A 143 13.64 1.93 7.43
CA ALA A 143 13.21 1.59 6.07
C ALA A 143 13.66 0.18 5.66
N THR A 144 14.90 -0.19 5.99
CA THR A 144 15.45 -1.53 5.70
C THR A 144 14.72 -2.61 6.50
N TYR A 145 14.40 -2.35 7.77
CA TYR A 145 13.61 -3.27 8.59
C TYR A 145 12.23 -3.48 7.99
N PHE A 146 11.50 -2.40 7.74
CA PHE A 146 10.16 -2.44 7.15
C PHE A 146 10.11 -3.24 5.84
N THR A 147 10.99 -2.93 4.90
CA THR A 147 11.03 -3.59 3.58
C THR A 147 11.42 -5.06 3.62
N LYS A 148 12.06 -5.53 4.71
CA LYS A 148 12.37 -6.94 4.92
C LYS A 148 11.25 -7.71 5.60
N GLN A 149 10.47 -7.04 6.45
CA GLN A 149 9.41 -7.71 7.22
C GLN A 149 8.08 -7.72 6.46
N VAL A 150 7.73 -6.62 5.78
CA VAL A 150 6.47 -6.53 5.01
C VAL A 150 6.62 -7.32 3.71
N ASP A 151 5.78 -8.36 3.55
CA ASP A 151 5.79 -9.25 2.38
C ASP A 151 4.65 -8.93 1.40
N SER A 152 4.50 -7.67 1.03
CA SER A 152 3.56 -7.22 0.01
C SER A 152 4.16 -7.31 -1.39
N ALA A 153 3.31 -7.36 -2.42
CA ALA A 153 3.75 -7.46 -3.82
C ALA A 153 4.54 -6.21 -4.25
N ALA A 154 4.24 -5.06 -3.65
CA ALA A 154 5.06 -3.85 -3.72
C ALA A 154 5.24 -3.28 -2.31
N VAL A 155 6.46 -2.86 -1.97
CA VAL A 155 6.78 -2.17 -0.71
C VAL A 155 7.48 -0.88 -1.05
N ASP A 156 6.82 0.24 -0.78
CA ASP A 156 7.28 1.57 -1.15
C ASP A 156 7.97 2.26 0.04
N VAL A 157 9.10 2.92 -0.20
CA VAL A 157 9.76 3.78 0.77
C VAL A 157 9.74 5.21 0.24
N ASN A 158 9.17 6.13 1.01
CA ASN A 158 9.06 7.54 0.66
C ASN A 158 8.42 7.78 -0.72
N ALA A 159 7.49 6.91 -1.12
CA ALA A 159 6.72 7.03 -2.35
C ALA A 159 5.24 6.72 -2.09
N SER A 160 4.37 7.31 -2.88
CA SER A 160 2.95 6.99 -2.84
C SER A 160 2.71 5.59 -3.40
N THR A 161 1.84 4.81 -2.76
CA THR A 161 1.41 3.49 -3.25
C THR A 161 0.75 3.56 -4.62
N ARG A 162 0.28 4.75 -5.05
CA ARG A 162 -0.16 5.02 -6.42
C ARG A 162 0.96 4.90 -7.46
N PHE A 163 2.22 4.90 -7.02
CA PHE A 163 3.38 4.66 -7.89
C PHE A 163 3.52 3.19 -8.30
N THR A 164 2.92 2.26 -7.57
CA THR A 164 2.80 0.85 -7.94
C THR A 164 1.85 0.71 -9.13
N ASP A 165 2.38 0.92 -10.31
CA ASP A 165 1.66 0.99 -11.58
C ASP A 165 2.55 0.48 -12.71
N GLY A 166 2.00 -0.34 -13.60
CA GLY A 166 2.76 -0.95 -14.70
C GLY A 166 3.34 0.08 -15.67
N GLY A 167 2.67 1.21 -15.87
CA GLY A 167 3.18 2.32 -16.67
C GLY A 167 4.36 3.01 -15.98
N GLN A 168 4.25 3.28 -14.69
CA GLN A 168 5.31 3.90 -13.89
C GLN A 168 6.53 2.97 -13.75
N PHE A 169 6.31 1.66 -13.63
CA PHE A 169 7.39 0.66 -13.58
C PHE A 169 8.02 0.35 -14.95
N GLY A 170 7.53 0.96 -16.02
CA GLY A 170 8.08 0.78 -17.35
C GLY A 170 7.69 -0.54 -18.04
N LEU A 171 6.60 -1.19 -17.58
CA LEU A 171 6.09 -2.43 -18.17
C LEU A 171 5.26 -2.19 -19.45
N GLY A 172 5.05 -0.93 -19.82
CA GLY A 172 4.32 -0.52 -21.02
C GLY A 172 2.80 -0.53 -20.91
N CYS A 173 2.27 -1.37 -20.05
CA CYS A 173 0.84 -1.47 -19.75
C CYS A 173 0.65 -2.13 -18.37
N GLU A 174 -0.59 -2.10 -17.87
CA GLU A 174 -1.00 -2.87 -16.70
C GLU A 174 -2.33 -3.55 -16.96
N MET A 175 -2.39 -4.85 -16.72
CA MET A 175 -3.64 -5.61 -16.70
C MET A 175 -4.23 -5.71 -15.29
N GLY A 176 -3.41 -5.52 -14.28
CA GLY A 176 -3.75 -5.56 -12.87
C GLY A 176 -2.52 -5.87 -12.02
N ILE A 177 -2.74 -5.94 -10.72
CA ILE A 177 -1.69 -6.20 -9.73
C ILE A 177 -2.03 -7.52 -9.02
N SER A 178 -1.12 -8.49 -9.09
CA SER A 178 -1.29 -9.79 -8.44
C SER A 178 -0.61 -9.81 -7.07
N THR A 179 -1.32 -10.30 -6.06
CA THR A 179 -0.78 -10.54 -4.72
C THR A 179 -0.29 -11.98 -4.55
N GLN A 180 -0.52 -12.86 -5.54
CA GLN A 180 -0.08 -14.24 -5.49
C GLN A 180 1.44 -14.36 -5.51
N LYS A 181 1.98 -15.30 -4.74
CA LYS A 181 3.41 -15.63 -4.74
C LYS A 181 3.76 -16.61 -5.87
N LEU A 182 3.48 -16.20 -7.11
CA LEU A 182 3.76 -16.94 -8.35
C LEU A 182 4.75 -16.15 -9.22
N HIS A 183 5.00 -16.62 -10.45
CA HIS A 183 5.86 -15.94 -11.43
C HIS A 183 5.40 -14.52 -11.80
N ALA A 184 4.08 -14.24 -11.69
CA ALA A 184 3.48 -12.92 -11.83
C ALA A 184 3.03 -12.44 -10.44
N ARG A 185 3.80 -11.55 -9.84
CA ARG A 185 3.53 -10.88 -8.56
C ARG A 185 3.74 -9.39 -8.72
N GLY A 186 2.82 -8.58 -8.18
CA GLY A 186 2.81 -7.13 -8.40
C GLY A 186 2.16 -6.74 -9.73
N PRO A 187 2.48 -5.56 -10.27
CA PRO A 187 1.96 -5.10 -11.56
C PRO A 187 2.28 -6.07 -12.69
N MET A 188 1.27 -6.42 -13.48
CA MET A 188 1.38 -7.35 -14.61
C MET A 188 1.19 -6.62 -15.92
N GLY A 189 2.21 -6.72 -16.78
CA GLY A 189 2.18 -6.20 -18.15
C GLY A 189 2.04 -7.32 -19.18
N LEU A 190 2.43 -7.02 -20.42
CA LEU A 190 2.36 -7.97 -21.53
C LEU A 190 3.24 -9.21 -21.30
N ARG A 191 4.38 -9.05 -20.63
CA ARG A 191 5.36 -10.11 -20.40
C ARG A 191 4.78 -11.26 -19.56
N GLU A 192 4.02 -10.93 -18.51
CA GLU A 192 3.41 -11.89 -17.60
C GLU A 192 2.29 -12.69 -18.25
N MET A 193 1.73 -12.17 -19.36
CA MET A 193 0.65 -12.81 -20.13
C MET A 193 1.17 -13.68 -21.26
N THR A 194 2.48 -13.79 -21.42
CA THR A 194 3.12 -14.54 -22.50
C THR A 194 4.09 -15.58 -21.97
N SER A 195 4.45 -16.54 -22.79
CA SER A 195 5.55 -17.47 -22.54
C SER A 195 6.62 -17.32 -23.60
N TYR A 196 7.82 -17.79 -23.30
CA TYR A 196 8.95 -17.72 -24.23
C TYR A 196 9.50 -19.10 -24.51
N LYS A 197 10.21 -19.23 -25.65
CA LYS A 197 11.03 -20.39 -25.97
C LYS A 197 12.44 -19.93 -26.31
N TYR A 198 13.41 -20.77 -26.02
CA TYR A 198 14.79 -20.54 -26.47
C TYR A 198 14.97 -21.06 -27.90
N ILE A 199 15.62 -20.29 -28.73
CA ILE A 199 16.10 -20.70 -30.04
C ILE A 199 17.62 -20.67 -29.98
N VAL A 200 18.24 -21.83 -30.09
CA VAL A 200 19.71 -21.97 -30.05
C VAL A 200 20.18 -22.34 -31.45
N SER A 201 20.94 -21.45 -32.09
CA SER A 201 21.59 -21.71 -33.34
C SER A 201 23.09 -21.93 -33.09
N GLY A 202 23.58 -23.11 -33.48
CA GLY A 202 24.97 -23.48 -33.27
C GLY A 202 25.66 -23.85 -34.59
N ASN A 203 26.98 -23.99 -34.48
CA ASN A 203 27.87 -24.49 -35.56
C ASN A 203 28.76 -25.63 -35.02
N GLY A 204 28.11 -26.66 -34.44
CA GLY A 204 28.82 -27.86 -33.92
C GLY A 204 29.34 -27.74 -32.49
N GLN A 205 28.84 -26.77 -31.68
CA GLN A 205 29.21 -26.67 -30.26
C GLN A 205 28.76 -27.91 -29.51
N VAL A 206 29.66 -28.43 -28.66
CA VAL A 206 29.44 -29.54 -27.73
C VAL A 206 29.78 -29.09 -26.31
N ARG A 207 29.25 -29.84 -25.33
CA ARG A 207 29.55 -29.63 -23.91
C ARG A 207 30.43 -30.72 -23.39
#